data_18f0e1edd09498c2894bfa0c44d9a32c
#
_entry.id   18f0e1edd09498c2894bfa0c44d9a32c
#
_cell.length_a   1.000
_cell.length_b   1.000
_cell.length_c   1.000
_cell.angle_alpha   90.00
_cell.angle_beta   90.00
_cell.angle_gamma   90.00
#
_symmetry.space_group_name_H-M   'P 1'
#
loop_
_entity.id
_entity.type
_entity.pdbx_description
1 polymer ?
#
loop_
_entity_poly.entity_id
_entity_poly.type
_entity_poly.pdbx_seq_one_letter_code
_entity_poly.pdbx_strand_id
1 'polypeptide(L)'
;MLLAKTYSIEKYKLDIPEIYGISQNPDTKDYIIILCGFCENCGEIYINIYCQFCKSCYLIQNFAKWTSGNEKIDELIQEMQLKIEKSSDIIVEWIPYNQFYIIKEISKNNFARLYLAIWKDGSLIYNFNKKKGIYERSSNKEVILKCLNNSQSVINDLLNEVKAYPIKRSEYKYDIPKICGISQNPNTSEYIIVFKDGHYCKNCGKIYTKISLEWCKLCHINGLRQNFVNWTSGNEKIDNFIQKMQLKINNYNDIIVEWIPYNQFNNIKEIGKGGFATVYLAIWKDGPLDYQFDDNKHIRTPNRE
;
A
#
# COMPACT_ATOMS: atom_id res chain seq x y z
N MET A 1 10.03 44.70 25.21
CA MET A 1 8.86 44.10 25.87
C MET A 1 7.82 43.55 24.89
N LEU A 2 8.16 43.27 23.65
CA LEU A 2 7.26 42.75 22.62
C LEU A 2 7.39 41.23 22.34
N LEU A 3 8.41 40.57 22.88
CA LEU A 3 8.72 39.16 22.64
C LEU A 3 7.91 38.14 23.47
N ALA A 4 7.30 38.60 24.56
CA ALA A 4 6.63 37.71 25.54
C ALA A 4 5.27 37.15 25.07
N LYS A 5 4.72 37.63 23.93
CA LYS A 5 3.41 37.17 23.42
C LYS A 5 3.47 35.96 22.51
N THR A 6 4.67 35.53 22.09
CA THR A 6 4.90 34.45 21.12
C THR A 6 5.32 33.12 21.77
N TYR A 7 5.39 33.07 23.10
CA TYR A 7 5.87 31.88 23.83
C TYR A 7 4.82 31.39 24.82
N SER A 8 4.76 30.08 25.07
CA SER A 8 3.82 29.49 26.02
C SER A 8 4.52 29.00 27.29
N ILE A 9 3.85 29.17 28.41
CA ILE A 9 4.18 28.50 29.69
C ILE A 9 3.38 27.20 29.87
N GLU A 10 2.41 26.94 28.97
CA GLU A 10 1.64 25.71 28.97
C GLU A 10 2.46 24.58 28.33
N LYS A 11 2.70 23.53 29.11
CA LYS A 11 3.44 22.35 28.66
C LYS A 11 2.69 21.64 27.55
N TYR A 12 3.40 21.25 26.47
CA TYR A 12 2.86 20.54 25.32
C TYR A 12 1.87 21.33 24.45
N LYS A 13 1.89 22.66 24.49
CA LYS A 13 1.16 23.44 23.50
C LYS A 13 1.86 23.29 22.14
N LEU A 14 1.17 22.68 21.19
CA LEU A 14 1.70 22.44 19.86
C LEU A 14 2.06 23.77 19.17
N ASP A 15 3.19 23.80 18.48
CA ASP A 15 3.65 24.89 17.62
C ASP A 15 4.09 26.19 18.32
N ILE A 16 4.27 26.19 19.64
CA ILE A 16 4.78 27.35 20.39
C ILE A 16 5.94 26.92 21.29
N PRO A 17 7.12 27.58 21.20
CA PRO A 17 8.25 27.29 22.09
C PRO A 17 7.89 27.49 23.54
N GLU A 18 8.33 26.58 24.39
CA GLU A 18 8.18 26.69 25.86
C GLU A 18 9.30 27.54 26.44
N ILE A 19 8.96 28.50 27.33
CA ILE A 19 9.92 29.26 28.09
C ILE A 19 10.20 28.52 29.40
N TYR A 20 11.47 28.20 29.65
CA TYR A 20 11.94 27.57 30.87
C TYR A 20 12.52 28.58 31.86
N GLY A 21 12.98 29.73 31.37
CA GLY A 21 13.55 30.73 32.25
C GLY A 21 14.21 31.91 31.53
N ILE A 22 14.71 32.83 32.33
CA ILE A 22 15.49 33.99 31.88
C ILE A 22 16.78 34.01 32.68
N SER A 23 17.88 34.28 32.01
CA SER A 23 19.18 34.47 32.60
C SER A 23 19.79 35.78 32.13
N GLN A 24 20.92 36.19 32.73
CA GLN A 24 21.69 37.31 32.26
C GLN A 24 23.17 36.91 32.15
N ASN A 25 23.81 37.24 31.05
CA ASN A 25 25.25 37.07 30.89
C ASN A 25 25.97 38.02 31.87
N PRO A 26 26.82 37.55 32.77
CA PRO A 26 27.47 38.39 33.75
C PRO A 26 28.47 39.36 33.13
N ASP A 27 29.04 39.08 31.96
CA ASP A 27 30.06 39.88 31.32
C ASP A 27 29.44 40.95 30.39
N THR A 28 28.54 40.53 29.50
CA THR A 28 27.93 41.43 28.52
C THR A 28 26.68 42.14 29.02
N LYS A 29 26.10 41.66 30.14
CA LYS A 29 24.83 42.10 30.72
C LYS A 29 23.59 41.85 29.84
N ASP A 30 23.75 41.07 28.76
CA ASP A 30 22.65 40.67 27.89
C ASP A 30 21.70 39.70 28.59
N TYR A 31 20.41 39.88 28.39
CA TYR A 31 19.40 38.92 28.85
C TYR A 31 19.26 37.75 27.91
N ILE A 32 19.23 36.55 28.46
CA ILE A 32 19.12 35.27 27.76
C ILE A 32 17.79 34.66 28.13
N ILE A 33 16.96 34.36 27.13
CA ILE A 33 15.71 33.60 27.30
C ILE A 33 16.02 32.13 27.05
N ILE A 34 15.71 31.29 28.02
CA ILE A 34 15.91 29.84 27.95
C ILE A 34 14.65 29.23 27.40
N LEU A 35 14.75 28.69 26.20
CA LEU A 35 13.64 28.13 25.41
C LEU A 35 13.86 26.64 25.12
N CYS A 36 12.75 25.91 24.99
CA CYS A 36 12.72 24.57 24.42
C CYS A 36 11.79 24.54 23.22
N GLY A 37 11.92 23.53 22.39
CA GLY A 37 11.09 23.40 21.19
C GLY A 37 11.79 23.85 19.91
N PHE A 38 13.10 24.05 19.94
CA PHE A 38 13.92 24.37 18.78
C PHE A 38 14.75 23.18 18.33
N CYS A 39 14.91 23.06 17.02
CA CYS A 39 15.77 22.05 16.42
C CYS A 39 17.25 22.38 16.64
N GLU A 40 17.99 21.47 17.23
CA GLU A 40 19.43 21.62 17.49
C GLU A 40 20.26 21.76 16.18
N ASN A 41 19.73 21.28 15.04
CA ASN A 41 20.45 21.30 13.77
C ASN A 41 20.26 22.59 12.96
N CYS A 42 19.08 23.22 13.01
CA CYS A 42 18.76 24.38 12.18
C CYS A 42 18.20 25.58 12.96
N GLY A 43 17.93 25.44 14.25
CA GLY A 43 17.37 26.51 15.08
C GLY A 43 15.88 26.80 14.87
N GLU A 44 15.20 26.06 13.99
CA GLU A 44 13.77 26.25 13.74
C GLU A 44 12.91 25.57 14.80
N ILE A 45 11.70 26.07 14.98
CA ILE A 45 10.73 25.55 15.96
C ILE A 45 10.27 24.15 15.54
N TYR A 46 10.16 23.23 16.50
CA TYR A 46 9.53 21.94 16.28
C TYR A 46 8.03 22.10 16.07
N ILE A 47 7.52 21.51 14.98
CA ILE A 47 6.10 21.28 14.80
C ILE A 47 5.84 19.81 15.15
N ASN A 48 5.07 19.57 16.23
CA ASN A 48 4.86 18.20 16.75
C ASN A 48 6.17 17.52 17.08
N ILE A 49 6.92 17.39 17.81
CA ILE A 49 8.19 16.66 18.09
C ILE A 49 9.16 16.52 16.88
N TYR A 50 8.87 17.11 15.72
CA TYR A 50 9.71 17.00 14.52
C TYR A 50 10.04 18.38 13.95
N CYS A 51 11.29 18.56 13.53
CA CYS A 51 11.66 19.70 12.72
C CYS A 51 11.32 19.46 11.25
N GLN A 52 10.27 20.10 10.77
CA GLN A 52 9.87 20.00 9.36
C GLN A 52 10.92 20.60 8.44
N PHE A 53 11.63 21.63 8.90
CA PHE A 53 12.69 22.29 8.13
C PHE A 53 13.90 21.36 7.90
N CYS A 54 14.39 20.65 8.93
CA CYS A 54 15.49 19.70 8.78
C CYS A 54 15.13 18.53 7.84
N LYS A 55 13.88 18.12 7.82
CA LYS A 55 13.35 17.12 6.91
C LYS A 55 13.43 17.61 5.45
N SER A 56 12.96 18.81 5.20
CA SER A 56 13.05 19.45 3.87
C SER A 56 14.51 19.69 3.47
N CYS A 57 15.36 20.15 4.40
CA CYS A 57 16.79 20.33 4.13
C CYS A 57 17.49 19.04 3.75
N TYR A 58 17.19 17.92 4.41
CA TYR A 58 17.76 16.62 4.05
C TYR A 58 17.39 16.23 2.60
N LEU A 59 16.14 16.42 2.20
CA LEU A 59 15.68 16.12 0.84
C LEU A 59 16.37 17.04 -0.18
N ILE A 60 16.38 18.36 0.09
CA ILE A 60 17.02 19.35 -0.79
C ILE A 60 18.51 19.06 -0.98
N GLN A 61 19.24 18.73 0.09
CA GLN A 61 20.67 18.41 0.03
C GLN A 61 20.97 17.14 -0.77
N ASN A 62 19.97 16.26 -0.96
CA ASN A 62 20.14 15.02 -1.71
C ASN A 62 19.57 15.08 -3.13
N PHE A 63 18.90 16.17 -3.54
CA PHE A 63 18.32 16.29 -4.89
C PHE A 63 19.34 16.00 -5.99
N ALA A 64 20.55 16.55 -5.88
CA ALA A 64 21.61 16.32 -6.88
C ALA A 64 22.07 14.85 -6.97
N LYS A 65 21.86 14.05 -5.93
CA LYS A 65 22.20 12.62 -5.91
C LYS A 65 21.14 11.74 -6.56
N TRP A 66 19.95 12.28 -6.78
CA TRP A 66 18.77 11.56 -7.28
C TRP A 66 18.35 12.06 -8.67
N THR A 67 19.32 12.44 -9.49
CA THR A 67 19.03 12.88 -10.86
C THR A 67 18.78 11.70 -11.79
N SER A 68 17.74 11.83 -12.62
CA SER A 68 17.42 10.91 -13.70
C SER A 68 18.21 11.25 -14.99
N GLY A 69 18.80 12.44 -15.05
CA GLY A 69 19.34 13.04 -16.28
C GLY A 69 18.24 13.63 -17.18
N ASN A 70 16.98 13.63 -16.75
CA ASN A 70 15.87 14.28 -17.44
C ASN A 70 15.24 15.34 -16.53
N GLU A 71 15.36 16.61 -16.91
CA GLU A 71 14.92 17.76 -16.12
C GLU A 71 13.46 17.67 -15.67
N LYS A 72 12.53 17.27 -16.56
CA LYS A 72 11.10 17.17 -16.24
C LYS A 72 10.80 16.10 -15.19
N ILE A 73 11.56 15.00 -15.20
CA ILE A 73 11.40 13.93 -14.20
C ILE A 73 11.99 14.39 -12.88
N ASP A 74 13.15 15.03 -12.90
CA ASP A 74 13.82 15.54 -11.71
C ASP A 74 12.96 16.62 -11.03
N GLU A 75 12.38 17.55 -11.81
CA GLU A 75 11.43 18.55 -11.32
C GLU A 75 10.19 17.90 -10.67
N LEU A 76 9.60 16.87 -11.31
CA LEU A 76 8.46 16.14 -10.75
C LEU A 76 8.80 15.50 -9.41
N ILE A 77 9.94 14.81 -9.31
CA ILE A 77 10.39 14.16 -8.08
C ILE A 77 10.59 15.20 -6.97
N GLN A 78 11.25 16.31 -7.28
CA GLN A 78 11.48 17.41 -6.34
C GLN A 78 10.14 18.02 -5.87
N GLU A 79 9.22 18.30 -6.81
CA GLU A 79 7.89 18.80 -6.48
C GLU A 79 7.14 17.85 -5.52
N MET A 80 7.23 16.54 -5.75
CA MET A 80 6.63 15.56 -4.88
C MET A 80 7.29 15.53 -3.49
N GLN A 81 8.61 15.61 -3.43
CA GLN A 81 9.35 15.61 -2.16
C GLN A 81 9.07 16.87 -1.32
N LEU A 82 8.93 18.03 -1.95
CA LEU A 82 8.58 19.29 -1.25
C LEU A 82 7.16 19.26 -0.64
N LYS A 83 6.25 18.42 -1.16
CA LYS A 83 4.89 18.24 -0.60
C LYS A 83 4.84 17.32 0.63
N ILE A 84 5.96 16.74 1.05
CA ILE A 84 6.03 15.86 2.21
C ILE A 84 5.84 16.68 3.48
N GLU A 85 4.80 16.35 4.26
CA GLU A 85 4.49 17.05 5.52
C GLU A 85 4.73 16.14 6.74
N LYS A 86 4.39 14.85 6.61
CA LYS A 86 4.49 13.88 7.71
C LYS A 86 5.65 12.91 7.51
N SER A 87 6.22 12.42 8.58
CA SER A 87 7.26 11.39 8.57
C SER A 87 6.79 10.05 7.98
N SER A 88 5.47 9.82 7.96
CA SER A 88 4.84 8.66 7.36
C SER A 88 4.62 8.79 5.85
N ASP A 89 4.84 9.99 5.28
CA ASP A 89 4.69 10.21 3.85
C ASP A 89 5.81 9.49 3.10
N ILE A 90 5.51 9.06 1.89
CA ILE A 90 6.46 8.30 1.09
C ILE A 90 7.35 9.28 0.33
N ILE A 91 8.65 9.07 0.43
CA ILE A 91 9.64 9.78 -0.36
C ILE A 91 9.72 9.12 -1.74
N VAL A 92 9.37 9.87 -2.76
CA VAL A 92 9.54 9.46 -4.16
C VAL A 92 10.93 9.85 -4.60
N GLU A 93 11.67 8.92 -5.21
CA GLU A 93 13.05 9.16 -5.62
C GLU A 93 13.34 8.57 -7.01
N TRP A 94 14.40 9.05 -7.66
CA TRP A 94 14.97 8.38 -8.81
C TRP A 94 15.75 7.15 -8.33
N ILE A 95 15.43 5.98 -8.85
CA ILE A 95 16.02 4.73 -8.41
C ILE A 95 16.83 4.16 -9.58
N PRO A 96 18.16 4.03 -9.47
CA PRO A 96 18.97 3.37 -10.51
C PRO A 96 18.47 1.95 -10.78
N TYR A 97 18.35 1.58 -12.05
CA TYR A 97 17.80 0.27 -12.45
C TYR A 97 18.54 -0.94 -11.87
N ASN A 98 19.85 -0.82 -11.67
CA ASN A 98 20.68 -1.88 -11.06
C ASN A 98 20.36 -2.15 -9.58
N GLN A 99 19.53 -1.34 -8.97
CA GLN A 99 19.00 -1.57 -7.63
C GLN A 99 17.92 -2.65 -7.57
N PHE A 100 17.37 -3.06 -8.73
CA PHE A 100 16.30 -4.04 -8.75
C PHE A 100 16.83 -5.45 -9.08
N TYR A 101 16.32 -6.42 -8.32
CA TYR A 101 16.38 -7.82 -8.65
C TYR A 101 14.96 -8.27 -9.02
N ILE A 102 14.75 -8.55 -10.31
CA ILE A 102 13.43 -8.96 -10.83
C ILE A 102 13.18 -10.43 -10.47
N ILE A 103 12.07 -10.70 -9.77
CA ILE A 103 11.66 -12.05 -9.37
C ILE A 103 10.86 -12.68 -10.51
N LYS A 104 9.79 -12.01 -10.97
CA LYS A 104 8.93 -12.54 -12.04
C LYS A 104 8.11 -11.44 -12.72
N GLU A 105 7.72 -11.70 -13.98
CA GLU A 105 6.64 -10.96 -14.63
C GLU A 105 5.30 -11.41 -14.04
N ILE A 106 4.47 -10.44 -13.61
CA ILE A 106 3.15 -10.70 -13.03
C ILE A 106 2.06 -10.56 -14.10
N SER A 107 2.19 -9.54 -14.95
CA SER A 107 1.17 -9.18 -15.93
C SER A 107 1.78 -8.43 -17.11
N LYS A 108 1.23 -8.67 -18.29
CA LYS A 108 1.57 -7.95 -19.51
C LYS A 108 0.31 -7.62 -20.28
N ASN A 109 0.20 -6.38 -20.74
CA ASN A 109 -0.84 -5.91 -21.65
C ASN A 109 -0.27 -4.91 -22.65
N ASN A 110 -1.11 -4.35 -23.52
CA ASN A 110 -0.67 -3.45 -24.57
C ASN A 110 -0.08 -2.12 -24.05
N PHE A 111 -0.35 -1.74 -22.80
CA PHE A 111 0.03 -0.44 -22.23
C PHE A 111 1.18 -0.54 -21.25
N ALA A 112 1.28 -1.65 -20.51
CA ALA A 112 2.30 -1.83 -19.48
C ALA A 112 2.61 -3.29 -19.16
N ARG A 113 3.80 -3.51 -18.60
CA ARG A 113 4.21 -4.78 -17.99
C ARG A 113 4.44 -4.56 -16.51
N LEU A 114 4.01 -5.52 -15.70
CA LEU A 114 4.21 -5.51 -14.24
C LEU A 114 5.15 -6.63 -13.82
N TYR A 115 6.12 -6.28 -13.01
CA TYR A 115 7.09 -7.21 -12.44
C TYR A 115 7.08 -7.13 -10.92
N LEU A 116 7.21 -8.27 -10.25
CA LEU A 116 7.62 -8.35 -8.85
C LEU A 116 9.14 -8.29 -8.81
N ALA A 117 9.68 -7.44 -7.96
CA ALA A 117 11.12 -7.26 -7.79
C ALA A 117 11.49 -6.99 -6.33
N ILE A 118 12.76 -7.25 -5.99
CA ILE A 118 13.38 -6.77 -4.75
C ILE A 118 14.13 -5.48 -5.05
N TRP A 119 13.85 -4.42 -4.30
CA TRP A 119 14.65 -3.21 -4.28
C TRP A 119 15.72 -3.35 -3.20
N LYS A 120 16.99 -3.42 -3.61
CA LYS A 120 18.15 -3.70 -2.73
C LYS A 120 18.27 -2.68 -1.61
N ASP A 121 18.36 -1.40 -1.94
CA ASP A 121 18.50 -0.33 -0.94
C ASP A 121 17.19 -0.09 -0.19
N GLY A 122 16.05 -0.28 -0.87
CA GLY A 122 14.73 -0.05 -0.33
C GLY A 122 14.41 1.42 -0.08
N SER A 123 13.19 1.69 0.37
CA SER A 123 12.69 3.04 0.59
C SER A 123 13.32 3.71 1.81
N LEU A 124 13.43 5.03 1.74
CA LEU A 124 13.78 5.86 2.89
C LEU A 124 12.62 5.88 3.89
N ILE A 125 12.91 5.59 5.14
CA ILE A 125 11.99 5.69 6.27
C ILE A 125 12.61 6.59 7.34
N TYR A 126 11.77 7.40 7.97
CA TYR A 126 12.21 8.27 9.06
C TYR A 126 12.28 7.50 10.38
N ASN A 127 13.46 7.42 11.00
CA ASN A 127 13.67 6.71 12.25
C ASN A 127 13.60 7.65 13.44
N PHE A 128 12.53 7.55 14.22
CA PHE A 128 12.26 8.38 15.40
C PHE A 128 13.12 8.02 16.62
N ASN A 129 13.61 6.79 16.70
CA ASN A 129 14.31 6.28 17.89
C ASN A 129 15.74 6.83 18.01
N LYS A 130 16.26 7.48 16.98
CA LYS A 130 17.56 8.16 17.02
C LYS A 130 17.37 9.60 17.43
N LYS A 131 18.15 10.06 18.44
CA LYS A 131 18.09 11.42 19.06
C LYS A 131 18.02 12.60 18.07
N LYS A 132 18.26 12.40 16.77
CA LYS A 132 18.26 13.44 15.74
C LYS A 132 17.31 13.16 14.56
N GLY A 133 16.43 12.14 14.65
CA GLY A 133 15.55 11.77 13.56
C GLY A 133 16.27 11.67 12.20
N ILE A 134 16.62 10.48 11.78
CA ILE A 134 17.42 10.25 10.57
C ILE A 134 16.59 9.45 9.57
N TYR A 135 16.73 9.75 8.27
CA TYR A 135 16.25 8.88 7.22
C TYR A 135 17.18 7.68 7.05
N GLU A 136 16.63 6.50 7.10
CA GLU A 136 17.35 5.23 6.89
C GLU A 136 16.71 4.43 5.79
N ARG A 137 17.52 3.61 5.10
CA ARG A 137 17.05 2.69 4.07
C ARG A 137 16.44 1.45 4.70
N SER A 138 15.28 1.05 4.23
CA SER A 138 14.66 -0.24 4.56
C SER A 138 14.96 -1.24 3.44
N SER A 139 16.16 -1.80 3.48
CA SER A 139 16.73 -2.64 2.41
C SER A 139 15.92 -3.91 2.10
N ASN A 140 16.13 -4.47 0.91
CA ASN A 140 15.56 -5.73 0.43
C ASN A 140 14.03 -5.79 0.50
N LYS A 141 13.37 -4.71 0.04
CA LYS A 141 11.91 -4.64 0.01
C LYS A 141 11.34 -5.13 -1.32
N GLU A 142 10.29 -5.94 -1.23
CA GLU A 142 9.47 -6.24 -2.39
C GLU A 142 8.81 -4.97 -2.91
N VAL A 143 8.84 -4.82 -4.23
CA VAL A 143 8.23 -3.71 -4.97
C VAL A 143 7.60 -4.22 -6.25
N ILE A 144 6.63 -3.48 -6.75
CA ILE A 144 6.05 -3.72 -8.07
C ILE A 144 6.61 -2.70 -9.05
N LEU A 145 7.20 -3.18 -10.11
CA LEU A 145 7.71 -2.37 -11.21
C LEU A 145 6.67 -2.35 -12.33
N LYS A 146 6.17 -1.16 -12.67
CA LYS A 146 5.29 -0.94 -13.82
C LYS A 146 6.10 -0.31 -14.94
N CYS A 147 6.44 -1.10 -15.95
CA CYS A 147 7.13 -0.63 -17.14
C CYS A 147 6.08 -0.13 -18.14
N LEU A 148 6.21 1.12 -18.56
CA LEU A 148 5.36 1.74 -19.55
C LEU A 148 5.89 1.40 -20.95
N ASN A 149 5.01 0.93 -21.83
CA ASN A 149 5.39 0.64 -23.21
C ASN A 149 5.75 1.94 -23.93
N ASN A 150 6.74 1.88 -24.81
CA ASN A 150 7.23 3.03 -25.56
C ASN A 150 6.11 3.61 -26.46
N SER A 151 5.59 4.78 -26.10
CA SER A 151 4.78 5.66 -26.95
C SER A 151 5.58 6.92 -27.29
N GLN A 152 5.24 7.64 -28.35
CA GLN A 152 5.91 8.90 -28.71
C GLN A 152 5.78 10.00 -27.64
N SER A 153 4.89 9.84 -26.67
CA SER A 153 4.63 10.77 -25.57
C SER A 153 5.02 10.23 -24.18
N VAL A 154 5.91 9.23 -24.11
CA VAL A 154 6.22 8.44 -22.88
C VAL A 154 6.45 9.27 -21.64
N ILE A 155 7.18 10.41 -21.75
CA ILE A 155 7.45 11.27 -20.59
C ILE A 155 6.17 11.91 -20.09
N ASN A 156 5.32 12.44 -20.95
CA ASN A 156 4.08 13.10 -20.53
C ASN A 156 3.10 12.07 -19.93
N ASP A 157 3.03 10.88 -20.49
CA ASP A 157 2.21 9.79 -19.96
C ASP A 157 2.71 9.34 -18.59
N LEU A 158 4.01 9.21 -18.41
CA LEU A 158 4.66 8.96 -17.11
C LEU A 158 4.31 10.04 -16.09
N LEU A 159 4.53 11.32 -16.45
CA LEU A 159 4.25 12.45 -15.55
C LEU A 159 2.78 12.51 -15.13
N ASN A 160 1.86 12.31 -16.07
CA ASN A 160 0.43 12.30 -15.80
C ASN A 160 0.03 11.12 -14.91
N GLU A 161 0.59 9.95 -15.17
CA GLU A 161 0.32 8.77 -14.37
C GLU A 161 0.85 8.95 -12.94
N VAL A 162 2.09 9.39 -12.77
CA VAL A 162 2.70 9.60 -11.46
C VAL A 162 1.92 10.66 -10.65
N LYS A 163 1.49 11.75 -11.28
CA LYS A 163 0.69 12.81 -10.63
C LYS A 163 -0.68 12.35 -10.16
N ALA A 164 -1.24 11.28 -10.74
CA ALA A 164 -2.51 10.72 -10.33
C ALA A 164 -2.47 10.00 -8.96
N TYR A 165 -1.27 9.67 -8.45
CA TYR A 165 -1.12 8.98 -7.18
C TYR A 165 -0.82 9.95 -6.03
N PRO A 166 -1.54 9.87 -4.89
CA PRO A 166 -1.33 10.75 -3.76
C PRO A 166 -0.03 10.41 -3.02
N ILE A 167 0.73 11.43 -2.66
CA ILE A 167 1.91 11.32 -1.80
C ILE A 167 1.51 11.22 -0.33
N LYS A 168 0.47 11.99 0.05
CA LYS A 168 0.00 12.07 1.43
C LYS A 168 -0.72 10.79 1.83
N ARG A 169 -0.40 10.29 3.00
CA ARG A 169 -1.12 9.19 3.64
C ARG A 169 -2.49 9.71 4.09
N SER A 170 -3.52 9.51 3.28
CA SER A 170 -4.89 9.75 3.71
C SER A 170 -5.31 8.67 4.71
N GLU A 171 -5.80 9.07 5.87
CA GLU A 171 -6.29 8.14 6.90
C GLU A 171 -7.46 7.26 6.42
N TYR A 172 -8.13 7.68 5.35
CA TYR A 172 -9.34 7.04 4.81
C TYR A 172 -9.17 6.34 3.45
N LYS A 173 -7.96 6.36 2.85
CA LYS A 173 -7.71 5.73 1.53
C LYS A 173 -6.52 4.76 1.59
N TYR A 174 -6.73 3.61 2.24
CA TYR A 174 -5.77 2.50 2.21
C TYR A 174 -5.66 1.82 0.84
N ASP A 175 -6.58 2.12 -0.09
CA ASP A 175 -6.80 1.37 -1.32
C ASP A 175 -6.07 1.92 -2.56
N ILE A 176 -5.20 2.91 -2.42
CA ILE A 176 -4.45 3.48 -3.54
C ILE A 176 -2.99 3.03 -3.50
N PRO A 177 -2.47 2.47 -4.61
CA PRO A 177 -1.06 2.11 -4.72
C PRO A 177 -0.15 3.30 -4.44
N LYS A 178 0.95 3.06 -3.74
CA LYS A 178 1.90 4.10 -3.32
C LYS A 178 3.15 4.03 -4.16
N ILE A 179 3.50 5.14 -4.81
CA ILE A 179 4.72 5.27 -5.59
C ILE A 179 5.88 5.51 -4.64
N CYS A 180 6.96 4.73 -4.81
CA CYS A 180 8.23 4.90 -4.11
C CYS A 180 9.28 5.60 -4.97
N GLY A 181 9.13 5.58 -6.29
CA GLY A 181 10.10 6.18 -7.17
C GLY A 181 9.83 5.93 -8.65
N ILE A 182 10.76 6.45 -9.43
CA ILE A 182 10.82 6.30 -10.88
C ILE A 182 12.19 5.75 -11.25
N SER A 183 12.25 4.93 -12.29
CA SER A 183 13.47 4.36 -12.82
C SER A 183 13.41 4.32 -14.35
N GLN A 184 14.52 3.96 -14.99
CA GLN A 184 14.58 3.68 -16.42
C GLN A 184 15.45 2.45 -16.67
N ASN A 185 14.96 1.54 -17.51
CA ASN A 185 15.77 0.41 -17.98
C ASN A 185 16.80 0.92 -19.01
N PRO A 186 18.11 0.81 -18.75
CA PRO A 186 19.13 1.35 -19.64
C PRO A 186 19.20 0.64 -20.99
N ASN A 187 18.74 -0.61 -21.08
CA ASN A 187 18.79 -1.40 -22.31
C ASN A 187 17.60 -1.12 -23.23
N THR A 188 16.43 -0.85 -22.68
CA THR A 188 15.19 -0.65 -23.46
C THR A 188 14.74 0.80 -23.46
N SER A 189 15.36 1.65 -22.65
CA SER A 189 14.96 3.05 -22.40
C SER A 189 13.53 3.22 -21.87
N GLU A 190 12.86 2.12 -21.45
CA GLU A 190 11.52 2.15 -20.88
C GLU A 190 11.55 2.77 -19.48
N TYR A 191 10.63 3.70 -19.23
CA TYR A 191 10.43 4.23 -17.89
C TYR A 191 9.62 3.26 -17.01
N ILE A 192 9.95 3.27 -15.74
CA ILE A 192 9.43 2.35 -14.75
C ILE A 192 8.91 3.15 -13.56
N ILE A 193 7.64 2.95 -13.21
CA ILE A 193 7.07 3.44 -11.96
C ILE A 193 7.22 2.34 -10.91
N VAL A 194 7.79 2.71 -9.76
CA VAL A 194 8.06 1.79 -8.65
C VAL A 194 7.00 1.96 -7.57
N PHE A 195 6.22 0.93 -7.35
CA PHE A 195 5.18 0.90 -6.32
C PHE A 195 5.62 0.10 -5.11
N LYS A 196 5.23 0.56 -3.92
CA LYS A 196 5.32 -0.26 -2.71
C LYS A 196 4.47 -1.52 -2.89
N ASP A 197 5.02 -2.68 -2.46
CA ASP A 197 4.27 -3.95 -2.48
C ASP A 197 3.00 -3.89 -1.61
N GLY A 198 2.09 -4.86 -1.83
CA GLY A 198 0.86 -5.04 -1.07
C GLY A 198 -0.41 -4.48 -1.73
N HIS A 199 -0.31 -3.79 -2.87
CA HIS A 199 -1.49 -3.26 -3.56
C HIS A 199 -1.88 -4.04 -4.82
N TYR A 200 -0.92 -4.72 -5.44
CA TYR A 200 -1.12 -5.48 -6.66
C TYR A 200 -1.11 -6.97 -6.41
N CYS A 201 -2.05 -7.67 -6.99
CA CYS A 201 -2.11 -9.12 -6.95
C CYS A 201 -0.90 -9.73 -7.66
N LYS A 202 -0.11 -10.49 -6.93
CA LYS A 202 1.11 -11.15 -7.43
C LYS A 202 0.84 -12.24 -8.49
N ASN A 203 -0.43 -12.61 -8.69
CA ASN A 203 -0.83 -13.59 -9.69
C ASN A 203 -1.31 -12.97 -11.00
N CYS A 204 -2.11 -11.89 -10.95
CA CYS A 204 -2.71 -11.32 -12.16
C CYS A 204 -2.36 -9.84 -12.40
N GLY A 205 -1.62 -9.20 -11.49
CA GLY A 205 -1.19 -7.81 -11.61
C GLY A 205 -2.30 -6.77 -11.48
N LYS A 206 -3.53 -7.17 -11.13
CA LYS A 206 -4.59 -6.22 -10.82
C LYS A 206 -4.48 -5.73 -9.38
N ILE A 207 -5.01 -4.54 -9.09
CA ILE A 207 -5.11 -4.06 -7.72
C ILE A 207 -6.00 -5.03 -6.93
N TYR A 208 -5.59 -5.38 -5.70
CA TYR A 208 -6.38 -6.22 -4.82
C TYR A 208 -7.75 -5.60 -4.57
N THR A 209 -8.79 -6.41 -4.55
CA THR A 209 -10.16 -5.96 -4.22
C THR A 209 -10.27 -5.61 -2.74
N LYS A 210 -9.53 -6.34 -1.88
CA LYS A 210 -9.33 -6.06 -0.46
C LYS A 210 -7.82 -6.07 -0.19
N ILE A 211 -7.21 -4.90 -0.14
CA ILE A 211 -5.76 -4.74 0.01
C ILE A 211 -5.28 -5.29 1.36
N SER A 212 -5.99 -4.98 2.45
CA SER A 212 -5.63 -5.43 3.80
C SER A 212 -5.55 -6.96 3.96
N LEU A 213 -6.17 -7.70 3.04
CA LEU A 213 -6.25 -9.16 3.05
C LEU A 213 -5.58 -9.78 1.81
N GLU A 214 -4.95 -8.97 0.98
CA GLU A 214 -4.37 -9.37 -0.32
C GLU A 214 -5.35 -10.20 -1.18
N TRP A 215 -6.66 -9.94 -1.05
CA TRP A 215 -7.69 -10.68 -1.76
C TRP A 215 -7.98 -10.08 -3.13
N CYS A 216 -7.87 -10.92 -4.17
CA CYS A 216 -8.13 -10.55 -5.55
C CYS A 216 -9.37 -11.26 -6.09
N LYS A 217 -10.46 -10.53 -6.29
CA LYS A 217 -11.71 -11.06 -6.85
C LYS A 217 -11.51 -11.78 -8.19
N LEU A 218 -10.68 -11.23 -9.08
CA LEU A 218 -10.46 -11.82 -10.40
C LEU A 218 -9.81 -13.20 -10.29
N CYS A 219 -8.75 -13.34 -9.48
CA CYS A 219 -8.09 -14.63 -9.27
C CYS A 219 -9.01 -15.63 -8.58
N HIS A 220 -9.81 -15.17 -7.62
CA HIS A 220 -10.81 -15.98 -6.92
C HIS A 220 -11.84 -16.55 -7.91
N ILE A 221 -12.49 -15.70 -8.71
CA ILE A 221 -13.47 -16.13 -9.70
C ILE A 221 -12.85 -17.07 -10.76
N ASN A 222 -11.61 -16.78 -11.20
CA ASN A 222 -10.92 -17.65 -12.13
C ASN A 222 -10.64 -19.03 -11.54
N GLY A 223 -10.28 -19.12 -10.27
CA GLY A 223 -10.13 -20.38 -9.54
C GLY A 223 -11.42 -21.17 -9.47
N LEU A 224 -12.56 -20.51 -9.19
CA LEU A 224 -13.87 -21.16 -9.22
C LEU A 224 -14.23 -21.68 -10.62
N ARG A 225 -13.98 -20.88 -11.66
CA ARG A 225 -14.24 -21.30 -13.06
C ARG A 225 -13.47 -22.55 -13.47
N GLN A 226 -12.25 -22.72 -13.00
CA GLN A 226 -11.45 -23.92 -13.27
C GLN A 226 -12.07 -25.19 -12.67
N ASN A 227 -12.89 -25.05 -11.62
CA ASN A 227 -13.54 -26.15 -10.93
C ASN A 227 -14.98 -26.44 -11.41
N PHE A 228 -15.54 -25.65 -12.34
CA PHE A 228 -16.93 -25.84 -12.81
C PHE A 228 -17.20 -27.26 -13.34
N VAL A 229 -16.23 -27.85 -14.00
CA VAL A 229 -16.36 -29.22 -14.53
C VAL A 229 -16.48 -30.26 -13.40
N ASN A 230 -15.86 -30.00 -12.27
CA ASN A 230 -15.86 -30.91 -11.10
C ASN A 230 -17.14 -30.78 -10.26
N TRP A 231 -17.92 -29.71 -10.47
CA TRP A 231 -19.13 -29.39 -9.69
C TRP A 231 -20.40 -29.47 -10.53
N THR A 232 -20.50 -30.50 -11.37
CA THR A 232 -21.67 -30.70 -12.20
C THR A 232 -22.73 -31.56 -11.50
N SER A 233 -23.98 -31.13 -11.61
CA SER A 233 -25.16 -31.88 -11.19
C SER A 233 -25.59 -32.92 -12.24
N GLY A 234 -25.05 -32.84 -13.46
CA GLY A 234 -25.57 -33.54 -14.65
C GLY A 234 -26.79 -32.86 -15.27
N ASN A 235 -27.24 -31.72 -14.70
CA ASN A 235 -28.34 -30.94 -15.28
C ASN A 235 -27.85 -29.53 -15.59
N GLU A 236 -27.83 -29.20 -16.89
CA GLU A 236 -27.31 -27.92 -17.38
C GLU A 236 -27.97 -26.69 -16.76
N LYS A 237 -29.26 -26.72 -16.46
CA LYS A 237 -29.98 -25.60 -15.87
C LYS A 237 -29.52 -25.34 -14.44
N ILE A 238 -29.30 -26.42 -13.69
CA ILE A 238 -28.79 -26.34 -12.28
C ILE A 238 -27.35 -25.87 -12.30
N ASP A 239 -26.51 -26.45 -13.15
CA ASP A 239 -25.10 -26.08 -13.27
C ASP A 239 -24.93 -24.60 -13.67
N ASN A 240 -25.70 -24.13 -14.66
CA ASN A 240 -25.74 -22.72 -15.05
C ASN A 240 -26.20 -21.79 -13.90
N PHE A 241 -27.16 -22.23 -13.08
CA PHE A 241 -27.60 -21.46 -11.93
C PHE A 241 -26.46 -21.33 -10.89
N ILE A 242 -25.81 -22.44 -10.52
CA ILE A 242 -24.69 -22.47 -9.57
C ILE A 242 -23.55 -21.56 -10.06
N GLN A 243 -23.14 -21.70 -11.32
CA GLN A 243 -22.08 -20.86 -11.91
C GLN A 243 -22.44 -19.38 -11.88
N LYS A 244 -23.69 -19.02 -12.18
CA LYS A 244 -24.16 -17.63 -12.08
C LYS A 244 -24.09 -17.09 -10.66
N MET A 245 -24.38 -17.91 -9.65
CA MET A 245 -24.26 -17.51 -8.24
C MET A 245 -22.80 -17.30 -7.85
N GLN A 246 -21.90 -18.21 -8.25
CA GLN A 246 -20.47 -18.10 -7.99
C GLN A 246 -19.83 -16.86 -8.64
N LEU A 247 -20.28 -16.49 -9.85
CA LEU A 247 -19.80 -15.27 -10.53
C LEU A 247 -20.29 -13.97 -9.89
N LYS A 248 -21.28 -14.02 -8.99
CA LYS A 248 -21.76 -12.86 -8.22
C LYS A 248 -20.96 -12.57 -6.96
N ILE A 249 -20.01 -13.42 -6.59
CA ILE A 249 -19.13 -13.22 -5.43
C ILE A 249 -18.41 -11.88 -5.53
N ASN A 250 -18.51 -11.07 -4.50
CA ASN A 250 -17.91 -9.74 -4.40
C ASN A 250 -16.94 -9.60 -3.23
N ASN A 251 -17.07 -10.47 -2.22
CA ASN A 251 -16.22 -10.50 -1.04
C ASN A 251 -15.63 -11.89 -0.81
N TYR A 252 -14.56 -11.95 -0.05
CA TYR A 252 -13.86 -13.19 0.29
C TYR A 252 -14.70 -14.14 1.16
N ASN A 253 -15.65 -13.58 1.94
CA ASN A 253 -16.54 -14.31 2.87
C ASN A 253 -17.92 -14.56 2.26
N ASP A 254 -18.14 -14.28 0.99
CA ASP A 254 -19.39 -14.63 0.33
C ASP A 254 -19.49 -16.16 0.23
N ILE A 255 -20.72 -16.66 0.39
CA ILE A 255 -21.00 -18.09 0.32
C ILE A 255 -20.78 -18.60 -1.11
N ILE A 256 -19.99 -19.65 -1.23
CA ILE A 256 -19.78 -20.36 -2.51
C ILE A 256 -20.89 -21.39 -2.64
N VAL A 257 -21.81 -21.15 -3.58
CA VAL A 257 -22.86 -22.11 -3.92
C VAL A 257 -22.25 -23.20 -4.79
N GLU A 258 -22.45 -24.47 -4.41
CA GLU A 258 -21.90 -25.62 -5.12
C GLU A 258 -22.92 -26.76 -5.26
N TRP A 259 -22.69 -27.67 -6.17
CA TRP A 259 -23.44 -28.93 -6.24
C TRP A 259 -22.92 -29.88 -5.17
N ILE A 260 -23.79 -30.33 -4.28
CA ILE A 260 -23.46 -31.25 -3.18
C ILE A 260 -24.11 -32.59 -3.47
N PRO A 261 -23.32 -33.66 -3.75
CA PRO A 261 -23.88 -34.99 -3.91
C PRO A 261 -24.61 -35.46 -2.64
N TYR A 262 -25.77 -36.11 -2.80
CA TYR A 262 -26.61 -36.52 -1.67
C TYR A 262 -25.89 -37.41 -0.65
N ASN A 263 -24.93 -38.22 -1.07
CA ASN A 263 -24.11 -39.08 -0.20
C ASN A 263 -23.16 -38.30 0.73
N GLN A 264 -23.05 -36.99 0.57
CA GLN A 264 -22.31 -36.11 1.47
C GLN A 264 -23.10 -35.78 2.75
N PHE A 265 -24.38 -36.12 2.82
CA PHE A 265 -25.20 -35.82 3.99
C PHE A 265 -25.33 -37.05 4.92
N ASN A 266 -25.15 -36.82 6.23
CA ASN A 266 -25.36 -37.76 7.32
C ASN A 266 -26.48 -37.25 8.24
N ASN A 267 -27.05 -38.15 9.06
CA ASN A 267 -28.01 -37.82 10.11
C ASN A 267 -29.20 -37.01 9.60
N ILE A 268 -29.71 -37.37 8.42
CA ILE A 268 -30.82 -36.66 7.77
C ILE A 268 -32.09 -36.86 8.59
N LYS A 269 -32.65 -35.76 9.12
CA LYS A 269 -33.85 -35.74 9.92
C LYS A 269 -34.85 -34.73 9.36
N GLU A 270 -36.08 -35.15 9.11
CA GLU A 270 -37.15 -34.22 8.75
C GLU A 270 -37.49 -33.31 9.94
N ILE A 271 -37.49 -32.00 9.72
CA ILE A 271 -37.76 -30.96 10.70
C ILE A 271 -38.99 -30.11 10.36
N GLY A 272 -39.46 -30.20 9.13
CA GLY A 272 -40.68 -29.49 8.71
C GLY A 272 -41.18 -29.94 7.33
N LYS A 273 -42.52 -29.94 7.18
CA LYS A 273 -43.16 -30.26 5.91
C LYS A 273 -44.21 -29.21 5.59
N GLY A 274 -44.09 -28.57 4.44
CA GLY A 274 -45.05 -27.62 3.89
C GLY A 274 -45.72 -28.14 2.63
N GLY A 275 -46.64 -27.38 2.06
CA GLY A 275 -47.35 -27.73 0.84
C GLY A 275 -46.47 -27.86 -0.41
N PHE A 276 -45.31 -27.22 -0.43
CA PHE A 276 -44.41 -27.16 -1.58
C PHE A 276 -43.05 -27.81 -1.33
N ALA A 277 -42.66 -28.05 -0.07
CA ALA A 277 -41.34 -28.57 0.26
C ALA A 277 -41.29 -29.24 1.62
N THR A 278 -40.37 -30.20 1.78
CA THR A 278 -39.99 -30.79 3.07
C THR A 278 -38.60 -30.28 3.43
N VAL A 279 -38.39 -29.86 4.67
CA VAL A 279 -37.11 -29.36 5.19
C VAL A 279 -36.45 -30.44 6.05
N TYR A 280 -35.19 -30.69 5.79
CA TYR A 280 -34.40 -31.67 6.54
C TYR A 280 -33.22 -30.98 7.20
N LEU A 281 -32.88 -31.40 8.40
CA LEU A 281 -31.58 -31.13 9.05
C LEU A 281 -30.64 -32.29 8.71
N ALA A 282 -29.40 -31.97 8.37
CA ALA A 282 -28.41 -32.99 8.05
C ALA A 282 -27.00 -32.47 8.34
N ILE A 283 -26.08 -33.37 8.61
CA ILE A 283 -24.66 -33.04 8.72
C ILE A 283 -24.00 -33.19 7.35
N TRP A 284 -23.40 -32.12 6.86
CA TRP A 284 -22.59 -32.16 5.62
C TRP A 284 -21.15 -32.59 5.92
N LYS A 285 -20.74 -33.74 5.43
CA LYS A 285 -19.43 -34.37 5.73
C LYS A 285 -18.25 -33.47 5.38
N ASP A 286 -18.19 -33.02 4.12
CA ASP A 286 -17.06 -32.22 3.63
C ASP A 286 -17.19 -30.75 4.10
N GLY A 287 -18.43 -30.30 4.34
CA GLY A 287 -18.73 -28.93 4.74
C GLY A 287 -18.50 -27.89 3.62
N PRO A 288 -18.86 -26.63 3.87
CA PRO A 288 -18.72 -25.55 2.93
C PRO A 288 -17.25 -25.19 2.66
N LEU A 289 -17.02 -24.51 1.56
CA LEU A 289 -15.74 -23.89 1.23
C LEU A 289 -15.62 -22.54 1.94
N ASP A 290 -14.69 -22.43 2.86
CA ASP A 290 -14.33 -21.19 3.53
C ASP A 290 -12.97 -20.68 3.02
N TYR A 291 -12.82 -19.36 2.83
CA TYR A 291 -11.57 -18.76 2.37
C TYR A 291 -10.57 -18.60 3.50
N GLN A 292 -9.36 -19.14 3.30
CA GLN A 292 -8.24 -18.97 4.22
C GLN A 292 -7.21 -17.99 3.66
N PHE A 293 -6.90 -16.96 4.46
CA PHE A 293 -5.98 -15.89 4.07
C PHE A 293 -4.52 -16.34 4.02
N ASP A 294 -4.08 -17.17 4.96
CA ASP A 294 -2.69 -17.59 5.09
C ASP A 294 -2.20 -18.33 3.84
N ASP A 295 -3.06 -19.13 3.24
CA ASP A 295 -2.76 -19.91 2.04
C ASP A 295 -3.36 -19.31 0.75
N ASN A 296 -4.16 -18.24 0.89
CA ASN A 296 -4.89 -17.61 -0.23
C ASN A 296 -5.73 -18.61 -1.04
N LYS A 297 -6.36 -19.55 -0.35
CA LYS A 297 -7.15 -20.65 -0.93
C LYS A 297 -8.42 -20.93 -0.16
N HIS A 298 -9.32 -21.70 -0.79
CA HIS A 298 -10.51 -22.25 -0.11
C HIS A 298 -10.18 -23.59 0.50
N ILE A 299 -10.62 -23.77 1.73
CA ILE A 299 -10.60 -25.06 2.42
C ILE A 299 -12.01 -25.42 2.85
N ARG A 300 -12.27 -26.72 3.01
CA ARG A 300 -13.53 -27.21 3.54
C ARG A 300 -13.52 -27.18 5.06
N THR A 301 -14.70 -26.89 5.60
CA THR A 301 -14.97 -26.95 7.05
C THR A 301 -15.91 -28.13 7.33
N PRO A 302 -15.37 -29.34 7.60
CA PRO A 302 -16.14 -30.57 7.71
C PRO A 302 -17.15 -30.56 8.85
N ASN A 303 -18.21 -31.42 8.73
CA ASN A 303 -19.20 -31.68 9.77
C ASN A 303 -19.98 -30.45 10.24
N ARG A 304 -20.29 -29.54 9.33
CA ARG A 304 -21.23 -28.43 9.61
C ARG A 304 -22.69 -28.89 9.47
N GLU A 305 -23.52 -28.51 10.45
CA GLU A 305 -24.97 -28.65 10.40
C GLU A 305 -25.62 -27.59 9.53
#